data_240c2025821f2edf589c48cbc5615d78
#
_entry.id   240c2025821f2edf589c48cbc5615d78
#
_cell.length_a   1.000
_cell.length_b   1.000
_cell.length_c   1.000
_cell.angle_alpha   90.00
_cell.angle_beta   90.00
_cell.angle_gamma   90.00
#
_symmetry.space_group_name_H-M   'P 1'
#
loop_
_entity.id
_entity.type
_entity.pdbx_description
1 polymer ?
#
loop_
_entity_poly.entity_id
_entity_poly.type
_entity_poly.pdbx_seq_one_letter_code
_entity_poly.pdbx_strand_id
1 'polypeptide(L)'
;MIGKGHVGKAIGSGLERVGHEVKYGHRNLEEDPRAAAEWGEMAILAVPYHQLDNVVESIGPMLERKIVVDATNIYGANGRPIVFSNTSGAEKLQRKLPGSKVVKAFNTVFAANQGTGHIGDEQLTGFVAGDDAEAKKVVMSLMSDLGYDPVDSGPLREAKFLEDMGIHIIDLAFGQGMGTSIGYRLVKK
;
A
#
# COMPACT_ATOMS: atom_id res chain seq x y z
N MET A 1 5.13 3.86 9.23
CA MET A 1 4.26 2.71 8.87
C MET A 1 3.03 2.74 9.77
N ILE A 2 1.85 2.92 9.22
CA ILE A 2 0.58 2.94 9.96
C ILE A 2 -0.12 1.59 9.77
N GLY A 3 -0.17 0.82 10.83
CA GLY A 3 -0.55 -0.58 10.86
C GLY A 3 0.66 -1.51 11.00
N LYS A 4 0.60 -2.44 11.97
CA LYS A 4 1.65 -3.43 12.29
C LYS A 4 1.14 -4.87 12.14
N GLY A 5 0.20 -5.07 11.19
CA GLY A 5 -0.25 -6.39 10.75
C GLY A 5 0.78 -7.09 9.85
N HIS A 6 0.39 -8.19 9.21
CA HIS A 6 1.28 -8.94 8.31
C HIS A 6 1.86 -8.05 7.20
N VAL A 7 1.03 -7.23 6.54
CA VAL A 7 1.44 -6.31 5.48
C VAL A 7 2.40 -5.25 6.01
N GLY A 8 2.02 -4.52 7.06
CA GLY A 8 2.84 -3.44 7.61
C GLY A 8 4.19 -3.93 8.14
N LYS A 9 4.22 -5.10 8.77
CA LYS A 9 5.49 -5.72 9.22
C LYS A 9 6.36 -6.13 8.04
N ALA A 10 5.79 -6.75 7.01
CA ALA A 10 6.55 -7.22 5.85
C ALA A 10 7.19 -6.05 5.10
N ILE A 11 6.42 -5.00 4.79
CA ILE A 11 6.95 -3.80 4.12
C ILE A 11 7.97 -3.09 5.03
N GLY A 12 7.62 -2.85 6.30
CA GLY A 12 8.49 -2.12 7.22
C GLY A 12 9.82 -2.83 7.46
N SER A 13 9.81 -4.13 7.77
CA SER A 13 11.06 -4.89 7.95
C SER A 13 11.88 -5.00 6.67
N GLY A 14 11.22 -5.04 5.50
CA GLY A 14 11.90 -4.95 4.21
C GLY A 14 12.64 -3.62 4.06
N LEU A 15 11.97 -2.51 4.36
CA LEU A 15 12.55 -1.16 4.31
C LEU A 15 13.70 -0.98 5.28
N GLU A 16 13.57 -1.45 6.52
CA GLU A 16 14.65 -1.45 7.52
C GLU A 16 15.89 -2.21 7.01
N ARG A 17 15.68 -3.38 6.38
CA ARG A 17 16.76 -4.20 5.82
C ARG A 17 17.54 -3.46 4.72
N VAL A 18 16.89 -2.63 3.94
CA VAL A 18 17.53 -1.85 2.85
C VAL A 18 17.96 -0.44 3.28
N GLY A 19 17.94 -0.15 4.60
CA GLY A 19 18.54 1.02 5.19
C GLY A 19 17.61 2.21 5.43
N HIS A 20 16.30 2.04 5.26
CA HIS A 20 15.34 3.07 5.62
C HIS A 20 15.00 3.03 7.13
N GLU A 21 14.78 4.18 7.73
CA GLU A 21 14.28 4.28 9.10
C GLU A 21 12.75 4.09 9.10
N VAL A 22 12.25 3.18 9.94
CA VAL A 22 10.81 2.88 10.03
C VAL A 22 10.30 3.05 11.45
N LYS A 23 9.27 3.88 11.60
CA LYS A 23 8.51 4.00 12.85
C LYS A 23 7.11 3.45 12.63
N TYR A 24 6.68 2.57 13.53
CA TYR A 24 5.35 1.97 13.47
C TYR A 24 4.35 2.77 14.30
N GLY A 25 3.15 2.95 13.75
CA GLY A 25 1.97 3.41 14.45
C GLY A 25 0.94 2.28 14.53
N HIS A 26 0.54 1.88 15.73
CA HIS A 26 -0.41 0.81 15.96
C HIS A 26 -1.35 1.17 17.11
N ARG A 27 -2.40 0.36 17.33
CA ARG A 27 -3.38 0.58 18.41
C ARG A 27 -2.84 0.45 19.83
N ASN A 28 -1.63 -0.05 20.01
CA ASN A 28 -0.97 -0.12 21.31
C ASN A 28 -0.45 1.26 21.71
N LEU A 29 -0.60 1.60 23.00
CA LEU A 29 -0.15 2.90 23.54
C LEU A 29 1.34 3.18 23.36
N GLU A 30 2.16 2.13 23.20
CA GLU A 30 3.61 2.26 22.98
C GLU A 30 3.97 2.65 21.52
N GLU A 31 3.06 2.48 20.58
CA GLU A 31 3.27 2.74 19.14
C GLU A 31 2.19 3.71 18.63
N ASP A 32 2.16 4.91 19.18
CA ASP A 32 1.17 5.93 18.83
C ASP A 32 1.21 6.26 17.33
N PRO A 33 0.10 6.06 16.59
CA PRO A 33 0.02 6.38 15.17
C PRO A 33 0.26 7.87 14.87
N ARG A 34 -0.10 8.77 15.79
CA ARG A 34 0.13 10.21 15.65
C ARG A 34 1.62 10.52 15.68
N ALA A 35 2.33 10.01 16.69
CA ALA A 35 3.77 10.18 16.81
C ALA A 35 4.55 9.56 15.64
N ALA A 36 4.06 8.46 15.08
CA ALA A 36 4.64 7.86 13.88
C ALA A 36 4.37 8.70 12.62
N ALA A 37 3.14 9.19 12.46
CA ALA A 37 2.74 10.04 11.33
C ALA A 37 3.44 11.39 11.35
N GLU A 38 3.66 11.97 12.52
CA GLU A 38 4.35 13.26 12.71
C GLU A 38 5.83 13.14 12.38
N TRP A 39 6.48 12.06 12.85
CA TRP A 39 7.90 11.80 12.66
C TRP A 39 8.26 11.48 11.20
N GLY A 40 7.42 10.69 10.50
CA GLY A 40 7.73 10.22 9.15
C GLY A 40 7.62 11.32 8.09
N GLU A 41 8.54 11.32 7.13
CA GLU A 41 8.43 12.14 5.90
C GLU A 41 7.35 11.60 4.96
N MET A 42 7.08 10.29 5.06
CA MET A 42 6.07 9.54 4.32
C MET A 42 5.27 8.64 5.26
N ALA A 43 4.01 8.44 4.98
CA ALA A 43 3.18 7.46 5.67
C ALA A 43 2.75 6.33 4.72
N ILE A 44 2.94 5.07 5.14
CA ILE A 44 2.38 3.90 4.43
C ILE A 44 1.22 3.37 5.27
N LEU A 45 0.02 3.38 4.71
CA LEU A 45 -1.21 2.93 5.37
C LEU A 45 -1.42 1.44 5.06
N ALA A 46 -1.14 0.60 6.05
CA ALA A 46 -1.26 -0.86 5.99
C ALA A 46 -2.28 -1.38 7.02
N VAL A 47 -3.47 -0.81 7.00
CA VAL A 47 -4.60 -1.13 7.88
C VAL A 47 -5.74 -1.76 7.08
N PRO A 48 -6.69 -2.48 7.70
CA PRO A 48 -7.91 -2.90 7.01
C PRO A 48 -8.68 -1.70 6.46
N TYR A 49 -9.16 -1.80 5.20
CA TYR A 49 -9.82 -0.67 4.53
C TYR A 49 -10.98 -0.07 5.34
N HIS A 50 -11.80 -0.90 5.99
CA HIS A 50 -12.92 -0.44 6.82
C HIS A 50 -12.50 0.35 8.08
N GLN A 51 -11.20 0.35 8.44
CA GLN A 51 -10.65 1.15 9.54
C GLN A 51 -9.98 2.44 9.06
N LEU A 52 -9.86 2.62 7.75
CA LEU A 52 -9.09 3.72 7.15
C LEU A 52 -9.66 5.09 7.54
N ASP A 53 -10.98 5.21 7.63
CA ASP A 53 -11.65 6.46 8.02
C ASP A 53 -11.24 6.90 9.44
N ASN A 54 -11.29 6.00 10.40
CA ASN A 54 -10.88 6.28 11.79
C ASN A 54 -9.40 6.65 11.88
N VAL A 55 -8.56 6.00 11.06
CA VAL A 55 -7.12 6.32 10.99
C VAL A 55 -6.93 7.73 10.46
N VAL A 56 -7.59 8.08 9.35
CA VAL A 56 -7.49 9.41 8.73
C VAL A 56 -8.01 10.51 9.67
N GLU A 57 -9.11 10.28 10.38
CA GLU A 57 -9.60 11.22 11.41
C GLU A 57 -8.57 11.47 12.51
N SER A 58 -7.85 10.44 12.91
CA SER A 58 -6.85 10.52 13.98
C SER A 58 -5.54 11.20 13.56
N ILE A 59 -5.02 10.88 12.37
CA ILE A 59 -3.66 11.29 11.94
C ILE A 59 -3.64 12.24 10.74
N GLY A 60 -4.78 12.52 10.12
CA GLY A 60 -4.87 13.34 8.89
C GLY A 60 -4.12 14.66 8.96
N PRO A 61 -4.24 15.46 10.05
CA PRO A 61 -3.49 16.71 10.19
C PRO A 61 -1.97 16.54 10.14
N MET A 62 -1.42 15.39 10.59
CA MET A 62 0.01 15.09 10.57
C MET A 62 0.51 14.66 9.18
N LEU A 63 -0.41 14.34 8.27
CA LEU A 63 -0.12 13.90 6.90
C LEU A 63 -0.11 15.06 5.88
N GLU A 64 -0.44 16.26 6.30
CA GLU A 64 -0.44 17.45 5.44
C GLU A 64 0.90 17.60 4.73
N ARG A 65 0.87 17.78 3.39
CA ARG A 65 2.01 17.93 2.49
C ARG A 65 2.95 16.71 2.41
N LYS A 66 2.58 15.58 3.00
CA LYS A 66 3.36 14.33 2.95
C LYS A 66 2.88 13.42 1.82
N ILE A 67 3.74 12.48 1.44
CA ILE A 67 3.38 11.35 0.60
C ILE A 67 2.65 10.34 1.48
N VAL A 68 1.47 9.90 1.02
CA VAL A 68 0.67 8.89 1.71
C VAL A 68 0.49 7.69 0.78
N VAL A 69 1.17 6.60 1.08
CA VAL A 69 1.04 5.36 0.33
C VAL A 69 -0.15 4.57 0.84
N ASP A 70 -1.11 4.32 -0.03
CA ASP A 70 -2.25 3.43 0.23
C ASP A 70 -1.91 2.00 -0.19
N ALA A 71 -1.60 1.15 0.79
CA ALA A 71 -1.35 -0.28 0.59
C ALA A 71 -2.58 -1.15 0.88
N THR A 72 -3.76 -0.57 1.02
CA THR A 72 -4.98 -1.29 1.40
C THR A 72 -5.61 -2.03 0.22
N ASN A 73 -6.35 -3.09 0.51
CA ASN A 73 -7.30 -3.70 -0.40
C ASN A 73 -8.72 -3.43 0.10
N ILE A 74 -9.64 -3.11 -0.83
CA ILE A 74 -10.99 -2.64 -0.54
C ILE A 74 -11.94 -3.77 -0.08
N TYR A 75 -11.70 -4.26 1.14
CA TYR A 75 -12.55 -5.25 1.80
C TYR A 75 -13.33 -4.62 2.96
N GLY A 76 -14.63 -4.94 3.01
CA GLY A 76 -15.49 -4.56 4.13
C GLY A 76 -15.18 -5.36 5.41
N ALA A 77 -15.76 -4.94 6.53
CA ALA A 77 -15.62 -5.63 7.81
C ALA A 77 -16.16 -7.08 7.80
N ASN A 78 -17.04 -7.39 6.84
CA ASN A 78 -17.59 -8.73 6.60
C ASN A 78 -16.66 -9.64 5.78
N GLY A 79 -15.45 -9.18 5.45
CA GLY A 79 -14.47 -9.92 4.64
C GLY A 79 -14.82 -10.03 3.16
N ARG A 80 -15.79 -9.24 2.66
CA ARG A 80 -16.16 -9.22 1.25
C ARG A 80 -15.54 -8.03 0.53
N PRO A 81 -15.18 -8.17 -0.76
CA PRO A 81 -14.70 -7.05 -1.54
C PRO A 81 -15.79 -6.00 -1.70
N ILE A 82 -15.38 -4.74 -1.70
CA ILE A 82 -16.22 -3.59 -2.02
C ILE A 82 -15.93 -3.21 -3.47
N VAL A 83 -16.94 -3.14 -4.30
CA VAL A 83 -16.79 -2.75 -5.70
C VAL A 83 -17.29 -1.33 -5.89
N PHE A 84 -16.43 -0.45 -6.38
CA PHE A 84 -16.79 0.91 -6.77
C PHE A 84 -16.91 1.00 -8.30
N SER A 85 -18.01 1.56 -8.81
CA SER A 85 -18.22 1.68 -10.25
C SER A 85 -17.34 2.74 -10.91
N ASN A 86 -17.23 3.93 -10.30
CA ASN A 86 -16.61 5.11 -10.91
C ASN A 86 -15.53 5.78 -10.05
N THR A 87 -14.96 5.08 -9.08
CA THR A 87 -13.92 5.60 -8.18
C THR A 87 -13.14 4.42 -7.58
N SER A 88 -12.09 4.75 -6.83
CA SER A 88 -11.28 3.82 -6.06
C SER A 88 -11.28 4.17 -4.57
N GLY A 89 -10.82 3.25 -3.74
CA GLY A 89 -10.53 3.51 -2.33
C GLY A 89 -9.45 4.58 -2.17
N ALA A 90 -8.43 4.55 -3.03
CA ALA A 90 -7.35 5.54 -3.02
C ALA A 90 -7.85 6.95 -3.39
N GLU A 91 -8.74 7.10 -4.38
CA GLU A 91 -9.35 8.39 -4.69
C GLU A 91 -10.23 8.91 -3.54
N LYS A 92 -10.93 8.01 -2.84
CA LYS A 92 -11.68 8.40 -1.63
C LYS A 92 -10.75 8.86 -0.52
N LEU A 93 -9.61 8.20 -0.35
CA LEU A 93 -8.58 8.62 0.60
C LEU A 93 -8.02 10.00 0.23
N GLN A 94 -7.71 10.26 -1.05
CA GLN A 94 -7.23 11.57 -1.52
C GLN A 94 -8.23 12.68 -1.23
N ARG A 95 -9.54 12.43 -1.39
CA ARG A 95 -10.57 13.43 -1.04
C ARG A 95 -10.62 13.75 0.46
N LYS A 96 -10.25 12.80 1.31
CA LYS A 96 -10.17 13.00 2.78
C LYS A 96 -8.86 13.66 3.23
N LEU A 97 -7.82 13.56 2.40
CA LEU A 97 -6.49 14.12 2.64
C LEU A 97 -6.10 15.06 1.49
N PRO A 98 -6.83 16.17 1.29
CA PRO A 98 -6.63 17.04 0.11
C PRO A 98 -5.25 17.69 0.05
N GLY A 99 -4.59 17.87 1.18
CA GLY A 99 -3.25 18.44 1.28
C GLY A 99 -2.12 17.42 1.20
N SER A 100 -2.43 16.11 1.12
CA SER A 100 -1.43 15.05 0.99
C SER A 100 -1.32 14.58 -0.46
N LYS A 101 -0.23 13.89 -0.78
CA LYS A 101 0.01 13.27 -2.08
C LYS A 101 -0.25 11.77 -1.96
N VAL A 102 -1.47 11.33 -2.30
CA VAL A 102 -1.82 9.91 -2.19
C VAL A 102 -1.25 9.13 -3.38
N VAL A 103 -0.61 8.02 -3.08
CA VAL A 103 -0.06 7.06 -4.05
C VAL A 103 -0.56 5.67 -3.70
N LYS A 104 -1.20 4.98 -4.64
CA LYS A 104 -1.58 3.57 -4.52
C LYS A 104 -0.41 2.68 -4.86
N ALA A 105 -0.01 1.78 -3.95
CA ALA A 105 1.06 0.81 -4.18
C ALA A 105 0.95 -0.39 -3.22
N PHE A 106 1.73 -1.45 -3.45
CA PHE A 106 1.86 -2.67 -2.63
C PHE A 106 0.63 -3.58 -2.54
N ASN A 107 -0.54 -3.16 -2.96
CA ASN A 107 -1.78 -3.89 -2.75
C ASN A 107 -1.94 -5.17 -3.62
N THR A 108 -1.11 -5.37 -4.63
CA THR A 108 -1.16 -6.51 -5.57
C THR A 108 -0.21 -7.65 -5.20
N VAL A 109 0.42 -7.60 -4.03
CA VAL A 109 1.40 -8.58 -3.57
C VAL A 109 1.03 -9.06 -2.16
N PHE A 110 1.16 -10.35 -1.89
CA PHE A 110 0.93 -10.91 -0.55
C PHE A 110 2.04 -10.56 0.43
N ALA A 111 1.67 -10.44 1.70
CA ALA A 111 2.57 -10.04 2.78
C ALA A 111 3.87 -10.87 2.82
N ALA A 112 3.82 -12.16 2.50
CA ALA A 112 5.02 -13.01 2.48
C ALA A 112 6.13 -12.50 1.53
N ASN A 113 5.75 -11.76 0.49
CA ASN A 113 6.66 -11.31 -0.56
C ASN A 113 6.81 -9.78 -0.61
N GLN A 114 6.02 -9.04 0.20
CA GLN A 114 6.02 -7.57 0.17
C GLN A 114 7.34 -6.95 0.61
N GLY A 115 8.08 -7.59 1.51
CA GLY A 115 9.36 -7.06 1.98
C GLY A 115 10.55 -7.34 1.05
N THR A 116 10.36 -8.14 -0.02
CA THR A 116 11.46 -8.55 -0.92
C THR A 116 11.18 -8.30 -2.39
N GLY A 117 9.91 -8.11 -2.78
CA GLY A 117 9.54 -7.99 -4.19
C GLY A 117 9.77 -9.25 -5.04
N HIS A 118 9.98 -10.42 -4.40
CA HIS A 118 10.30 -11.66 -5.11
C HIS A 118 9.47 -12.86 -4.61
N ILE A 119 9.32 -13.85 -5.49
CA ILE A 119 8.90 -15.21 -5.17
C ILE A 119 9.97 -16.16 -5.71
N GLY A 120 10.80 -16.72 -4.84
CA GLY A 120 12.02 -17.41 -5.28
C GLY A 120 12.90 -16.47 -6.08
N ASP A 121 13.29 -16.87 -7.29
CA ASP A 121 14.11 -16.08 -8.20
C ASP A 121 13.29 -15.11 -9.09
N GLU A 122 11.96 -15.18 -9.02
CA GLU A 122 11.08 -14.35 -9.85
C GLU A 122 10.83 -12.99 -9.22
N GLN A 123 11.25 -11.93 -9.92
CA GLN A 123 10.99 -10.54 -9.53
C GLN A 123 9.54 -10.17 -9.84
N LEU A 124 8.86 -9.59 -8.86
CA LEU A 124 7.48 -9.16 -8.99
C LEU A 124 7.37 -7.72 -9.52
N THR A 125 6.31 -7.46 -10.26
CA THR A 125 5.98 -6.10 -10.66
C THR A 125 5.28 -5.36 -9.52
N GLY A 126 5.81 -4.18 -9.20
CA GLY A 126 5.22 -3.24 -8.26
C GLY A 126 4.43 -2.14 -8.98
N PHE A 127 3.11 -2.26 -9.03
CA PHE A 127 2.28 -1.25 -9.70
C PHE A 127 2.05 -0.02 -8.81
N VAL A 128 2.19 1.18 -9.40
CA VAL A 128 2.08 2.46 -8.69
C VAL A 128 1.16 3.40 -9.44
N ALA A 129 0.16 3.97 -8.77
CA ALA A 129 -0.73 4.98 -9.34
C ALA A 129 -0.83 6.21 -8.42
N GLY A 130 -0.82 7.41 -8.98
CA GLY A 130 -0.89 8.67 -8.23
C GLY A 130 -0.88 9.89 -9.14
N ASP A 131 -1.40 11.01 -8.66
CA ASP A 131 -1.48 12.23 -9.47
C ASP A 131 -0.20 13.08 -9.41
N ASP A 132 0.55 13.02 -8.31
CA ASP A 132 1.82 13.73 -8.15
C ASP A 132 2.97 12.87 -8.70
N ALA A 133 3.61 13.33 -9.78
CA ALA A 133 4.67 12.60 -10.47
C ALA A 133 5.92 12.37 -9.59
N GLU A 134 6.28 13.36 -8.75
CA GLU A 134 7.44 13.24 -7.86
C GLU A 134 7.16 12.26 -6.71
N ALA A 135 5.95 12.29 -6.15
CA ALA A 135 5.55 11.31 -5.14
C ALA A 135 5.57 9.88 -5.70
N LYS A 136 5.10 9.67 -6.93
CA LYS A 136 5.21 8.35 -7.60
C LYS A 136 6.65 7.91 -7.76
N LYS A 137 7.55 8.79 -8.22
CA LYS A 137 8.98 8.45 -8.36
C LYS A 137 9.60 8.01 -7.05
N VAL A 138 9.30 8.72 -5.94
CA VAL A 138 9.79 8.35 -4.60
C VAL A 138 9.28 6.96 -4.22
N VAL A 139 7.99 6.68 -4.41
CA VAL A 139 7.41 5.36 -4.08
C VAL A 139 7.97 4.25 -4.97
N MET A 140 8.17 4.52 -6.27
CA MET A 140 8.80 3.56 -7.18
C MET A 140 10.26 3.28 -6.80
N SER A 141 11.03 4.29 -6.38
CA SER A 141 12.40 4.10 -5.86
C SER A 141 12.39 3.19 -4.63
N LEU A 142 11.49 3.48 -3.68
CA LEU A 142 11.30 2.67 -2.48
C LEU A 142 10.97 1.19 -2.81
N MET A 143 10.15 0.97 -3.84
CA MET A 143 9.83 -0.38 -4.30
C MET A 143 11.04 -1.05 -4.99
N SER A 144 11.83 -0.30 -5.76
CA SER A 144 13.09 -0.81 -6.34
C SER A 144 14.08 -1.24 -5.26
N ASP A 145 14.23 -0.46 -4.19
CA ASP A 145 15.10 -0.81 -3.06
C ASP A 145 14.67 -2.12 -2.39
N LEU A 146 13.37 -2.40 -2.37
CA LEU A 146 12.81 -3.67 -1.89
C LEU A 146 12.96 -4.83 -2.88
N GLY A 147 13.39 -4.57 -4.12
CA GLY A 147 13.61 -5.59 -5.14
C GLY A 147 12.50 -5.76 -6.18
N TYR A 148 11.50 -4.91 -6.22
CA TYR A 148 10.46 -4.94 -7.26
C TYR A 148 10.96 -4.41 -8.62
N ASP A 149 10.27 -4.79 -9.72
CA ASP A 149 10.24 -4.04 -10.98
C ASP A 149 9.04 -3.06 -10.92
N PRO A 150 9.25 -1.77 -10.52
CA PRO A 150 8.15 -0.83 -10.36
C PRO A 150 7.64 -0.34 -11.71
N VAL A 151 6.32 -0.20 -11.81
CA VAL A 151 5.62 0.27 -13.02
C VAL A 151 4.69 1.41 -12.66
N ASP A 152 4.87 2.57 -13.31
CA ASP A 152 3.93 3.68 -13.26
C ASP A 152 2.64 3.30 -14.00
N SER A 153 1.57 3.10 -13.25
CA SER A 153 0.24 2.77 -13.77
C SER A 153 -0.58 4.01 -14.15
N GLY A 154 0.00 5.20 -14.00
CA GLY A 154 -0.66 6.45 -14.38
C GLY A 154 -1.23 7.25 -13.20
N PRO A 155 -2.26 8.09 -13.46
CA PRO A 155 -2.88 8.93 -12.44
C PRO A 155 -3.66 8.11 -11.39
N LEU A 156 -4.01 8.75 -10.27
CA LEU A 156 -4.65 8.07 -9.13
C LEU A 156 -5.98 7.37 -9.49
N ARG A 157 -6.69 7.83 -10.50
CA ARG A 157 -7.90 7.15 -11.01
C ARG A 157 -7.63 5.70 -11.45
N GLU A 158 -6.40 5.38 -11.89
CA GLU A 158 -5.99 4.02 -12.28
C GLU A 158 -5.84 3.08 -11.08
N ALA A 159 -5.85 3.61 -9.85
CA ALA A 159 -5.86 2.82 -8.62
C ALA A 159 -7.02 1.83 -8.56
N LYS A 160 -8.14 2.14 -9.23
CA LYS A 160 -9.27 1.21 -9.34
C LYS A 160 -8.85 -0.14 -9.93
N PHE A 161 -8.07 -0.14 -11.01
CA PHE A 161 -7.58 -1.38 -11.62
C PHE A 161 -6.60 -2.13 -10.71
N LEU A 162 -5.77 -1.40 -9.94
CA LEU A 162 -4.89 -2.02 -8.96
C LEU A 162 -5.68 -2.67 -7.81
N GLU A 163 -6.78 -2.06 -7.40
CA GLU A 163 -7.70 -2.61 -6.41
C GLU A 163 -8.42 -3.85 -6.93
N ASP A 164 -8.89 -3.83 -8.19
CA ASP A 164 -9.49 -4.99 -8.86
C ASP A 164 -8.46 -6.15 -9.01
N MET A 165 -7.20 -5.85 -9.36
CA MET A 165 -6.10 -6.83 -9.36
C MET A 165 -5.83 -7.40 -7.97
N GLY A 166 -5.88 -6.57 -6.92
CA GLY A 166 -5.74 -7.00 -5.54
C GLY A 166 -6.86 -7.96 -5.11
N ILE A 167 -8.11 -7.68 -5.52
CA ILE A 167 -9.25 -8.58 -5.30
C ILE A 167 -9.04 -9.91 -6.07
N HIS A 168 -8.65 -9.82 -7.34
CA HIS A 168 -8.46 -10.99 -8.19
C HIS A 168 -7.36 -11.93 -7.66
N ILE A 169 -6.19 -11.40 -7.26
CA ILE A 169 -5.13 -12.26 -6.73
C ILE A 169 -5.51 -12.92 -5.40
N ILE A 170 -6.32 -12.25 -4.57
CA ILE A 170 -6.87 -12.82 -3.34
C ILE A 170 -7.84 -13.96 -3.66
N ASP A 171 -8.70 -13.81 -4.68
CA ASP A 171 -9.59 -14.88 -5.13
C ASP A 171 -8.81 -16.08 -5.69
N LEU A 172 -7.77 -15.84 -6.49
CA LEU A 172 -6.89 -16.92 -6.98
C LEU A 172 -6.24 -17.68 -5.82
N ALA A 173 -5.75 -16.97 -4.80
CA ALA A 173 -5.07 -17.57 -3.67
C ALA A 173 -6.01 -18.43 -2.79
N PHE A 174 -7.15 -17.89 -2.42
CA PHE A 174 -8.05 -18.50 -1.43
C PHE A 174 -9.28 -19.14 -2.06
N GLY A 175 -9.86 -18.54 -3.09
CA GLY A 175 -11.02 -19.07 -3.80
C GLY A 175 -10.65 -20.24 -4.71
N GLN A 176 -9.55 -20.14 -5.45
CA GLN A 176 -9.05 -21.19 -6.34
C GLN A 176 -7.98 -22.08 -5.71
N GLY A 177 -7.57 -21.81 -4.46
CA GLY A 177 -6.64 -22.66 -3.72
C GLY A 177 -5.17 -22.59 -4.16
N MET A 178 -4.75 -21.53 -4.90
CA MET A 178 -3.38 -21.40 -5.37
C MET A 178 -2.37 -21.03 -4.25
N GLY A 179 -2.87 -20.64 -3.08
CA GLY A 179 -2.04 -20.17 -1.96
C GLY A 179 -1.45 -18.77 -2.20
N THR A 180 -0.64 -18.30 -1.27
CA THR A 180 -0.12 -16.92 -1.26
C THR A 180 1.26 -16.76 -1.92
N SER A 181 1.82 -17.83 -2.48
CA SER A 181 3.08 -17.80 -3.25
C SER A 181 2.82 -17.56 -4.74
N ILE A 182 1.97 -16.59 -5.04
CA ILE A 182 1.62 -16.14 -6.40
C ILE A 182 1.78 -14.62 -6.49
N GLY A 183 2.01 -14.09 -7.69
CA GLY A 183 2.22 -12.67 -7.92
C GLY A 183 2.09 -12.30 -9.39
N TYR A 184 2.08 -11.01 -9.67
CA TYR A 184 2.07 -10.47 -11.03
C TYR A 184 3.48 -10.11 -11.50
N ARG A 185 3.75 -10.42 -12.76
CA ARG A 185 4.96 -9.99 -13.47
C ARG A 185 4.57 -9.43 -14.84
N LEU A 186 4.92 -8.17 -15.09
CA LEU A 186 4.75 -7.55 -16.40
C LEU A 186 6.02 -7.80 -17.23
N VAL A 187 5.87 -8.51 -18.34
CA VAL A 187 6.96 -8.75 -19.27
C VAL A 187 6.95 -7.67 -20.33
N LYS A 188 8.08 -6.96 -20.47
CA LYS A 188 8.33 -5.95 -21.49
C LYS A 188 9.38 -6.49 -22.47
N LYS A 189 9.25 -6.12 -23.75
CA LYS A 189 10.31 -6.37 -24.77
C LYS A 189 11.29 -5.21 -24.77
#